data_7059bc50cc696207c8502f2e02058b03
#
_entry.id   7059bc50cc696207c8502f2e02058b03
#
_cell.length_a   1.000
_cell.length_b   1.000
_cell.length_c   1.000
_cell.angle_alpha   90.00
_cell.angle_beta   90.00
_cell.angle_gamma   90.00
#
_symmetry.space_group_name_H-M   'P 1'
#
loop_
_entity.id
_entity.type
_entity.pdbx_description
1 polymer ?
#
loop_
_entity_poly.entity_id
_entity_poly.type
_entity_poly.pdbx_seq_one_letter_code
_entity_poly.pdbx_strand_id
1 'polypeptide(L)'
;MHVNSNNETRILWNGPNNWIVVSKNKEILINIKKKCDDKNFAVTDLSHSRTVIELKGNSVKEILKKGCPINFSEFKLNNCANSVFHGITITIDMISDSPETFRIFALRSFGESLYHSVTDACLEDGYRGI
;
A
#
# COMPACT_ATOMS: atom_id res chain seq x y z
N MET A 1 6.00 -2.96 -11.81
CA MET A 1 5.52 -1.70 -11.21
C MET A 1 6.52 -1.26 -10.18
N HIS A 2 6.98 -0.03 -10.26
CA HIS A 2 8.07 0.47 -9.44
C HIS A 2 7.61 1.60 -8.53
N VAL A 3 8.25 1.68 -7.38
CA VAL A 3 8.10 2.76 -6.42
C VAL A 3 9.34 3.62 -6.44
N ASN A 4 9.17 4.94 -6.54
CA ASN A 4 10.21 5.91 -6.22
C ASN A 4 10.05 6.33 -4.76
N SER A 5 11.11 6.26 -4.00
CA SER A 5 11.05 6.58 -2.57
C SER A 5 12.28 7.34 -2.09
N ASN A 6 12.06 8.20 -1.11
CA ASN A 6 13.07 8.72 -0.21
C ASN A 6 12.66 8.40 1.25
N ASN A 7 13.37 8.92 2.24
CA ASN A 7 13.12 8.61 3.65
C ASN A 7 11.72 9.01 4.16
N GLU A 8 11.05 9.93 3.48
CA GLU A 8 9.76 10.52 3.93
C GLU A 8 8.60 10.26 2.98
N THR A 9 8.88 10.08 1.69
CA THR A 9 7.86 10.05 0.63
C THR A 9 8.06 8.88 -0.29
N ARG A 10 6.97 8.21 -0.62
CA ARG A 10 6.91 7.13 -1.62
C ARG A 10 5.91 7.49 -2.71
N ILE A 11 6.28 7.27 -3.95
CA ILE A 11 5.41 7.48 -5.12
C ILE A 11 5.13 6.10 -5.72
N LEU A 12 3.90 5.67 -5.61
CA LEU A 12 3.42 4.37 -6.08
C LEU A 12 2.78 4.54 -7.47
N TRP A 13 3.17 3.73 -8.41
CA TRP A 13 2.46 3.68 -9.68
C TRP A 13 1.08 3.00 -9.48
N ASN A 14 0.03 3.69 -9.86
CA ASN A 14 -1.34 3.24 -9.66
C ASN A 14 -2.05 2.88 -10.98
N GLY A 15 -1.47 3.26 -12.09
CA GLY A 15 -2.02 3.03 -13.44
C GLY A 15 -1.41 3.99 -14.45
N PRO A 16 -1.77 3.88 -15.73
CA PRO A 16 -1.30 4.82 -16.75
C PRO A 16 -1.63 6.26 -16.36
N ASN A 17 -0.61 7.12 -16.32
CA ASN A 17 -0.70 8.53 -15.92
C ASN A 17 -1.33 8.76 -14.53
N ASN A 18 -1.22 7.77 -13.63
CA ASN A 18 -1.82 7.84 -12.30
C ASN A 18 -0.82 7.34 -11.24
N TRP A 19 -0.56 8.14 -10.22
CA TRP A 19 0.35 7.84 -9.12
C TRP A 19 -0.28 8.17 -7.78
N ILE A 20 0.04 7.39 -6.77
CA ILE A 20 -0.31 7.67 -5.38
C ILE A 20 0.95 8.13 -4.66
N VAL A 21 0.90 9.30 -4.05
CA VAL A 21 1.97 9.82 -3.22
C VAL A 21 1.63 9.57 -1.76
N VAL A 22 2.51 8.85 -1.07
CA VAL A 22 2.40 8.56 0.37
C VAL A 22 3.56 9.26 1.07
N SER A 23 3.26 10.16 1.98
CA SER A 23 4.29 10.97 2.66
C SER A 23 3.98 11.21 4.13
N LYS A 24 5.03 11.28 4.93
CA LYS A 24 4.99 11.78 6.32
C LYS A 24 5.08 13.30 6.38
N ASN A 25 5.53 13.93 5.30
CA ASN A 25 5.65 15.38 5.20
C ASN A 25 4.28 16.02 4.96
N LYS A 26 3.81 16.79 5.93
CA LYS A 26 2.50 17.48 5.86
C LYS A 26 2.42 18.54 4.77
N GLU A 27 3.55 19.08 4.32
CA GLU A 27 3.62 20.12 3.28
C GLU A 27 3.70 19.54 1.86
N ILE A 28 3.74 18.20 1.72
CA ILE A 28 3.91 17.55 0.42
C ILE A 28 2.85 17.96 -0.59
N LEU A 29 1.59 18.08 -0.14
CA LEU A 29 0.47 18.48 -1.00
C LEU A 29 0.68 19.89 -1.59
N ILE A 30 1.13 20.83 -0.75
CA ILE A 30 1.41 22.21 -1.16
C ILE A 30 2.57 22.22 -2.18
N ASN A 31 3.61 21.45 -1.91
CA ASN A 31 4.79 21.35 -2.80
C ASN A 31 4.43 20.73 -4.14
N ILE A 32 3.60 19.68 -4.17
CA ILE A 32 3.13 19.05 -5.40
C ILE A 32 2.28 20.04 -6.21
N LYS A 33 1.32 20.71 -5.59
CA LYS A 33 0.46 21.71 -6.25
C LYS A 33 1.24 22.88 -6.84
N LYS A 34 2.35 23.27 -6.21
CA LYS A 34 3.24 24.31 -6.76
C LYS A 34 4.02 23.85 -7.99
N LYS A 35 4.38 22.57 -8.05
CA LYS A 35 5.21 21.99 -9.13
C LYS A 35 4.38 21.43 -10.28
N CYS A 36 3.17 20.99 -10.01
CA CYS A 36 2.25 20.42 -11.00
C CYS A 36 1.24 21.49 -11.41
N ASP A 37 1.26 21.90 -12.67
CA ASP A 37 0.29 22.88 -13.17
C ASP A 37 -1.09 22.25 -13.38
N ASP A 38 -2.14 23.03 -13.16
CA ASP A 38 -3.53 22.57 -13.24
C ASP A 38 -3.98 22.22 -14.68
N LYS A 39 -3.17 22.55 -15.70
CA LYS A 39 -3.49 22.24 -17.11
C LYS A 39 -3.12 20.80 -17.47
N ASN A 40 -2.03 20.29 -16.85
CA ASN A 40 -1.46 18.99 -17.18
C ASN A 40 -1.66 17.95 -16.07
N PHE A 41 -1.96 18.38 -14.83
CA PHE A 41 -2.06 17.52 -13.66
C PHE A 41 -3.33 17.79 -12.87
N ALA A 42 -3.97 16.71 -12.42
CA ALA A 42 -5.00 16.76 -11.40
C ALA A 42 -4.43 16.20 -10.09
N VAL A 43 -4.48 16.99 -9.02
CA VAL A 43 -3.98 16.60 -7.69
C VAL A 43 -5.13 16.55 -6.70
N THR A 44 -5.39 15.37 -6.15
CA THR A 44 -6.47 15.13 -5.18
C THR A 44 -5.89 14.65 -3.85
N ASP A 45 -6.30 15.27 -2.76
CA ASP A 45 -5.95 14.81 -1.41
C ASP A 45 -6.81 13.62 -1.01
N LEU A 46 -6.16 12.47 -0.80
CA LEU A 46 -6.77 11.21 -0.37
C LEU A 46 -6.43 10.83 1.08
N SER A 47 -5.85 11.74 1.86
CA SER A 47 -5.33 11.45 3.22
C SER A 47 -6.35 10.82 4.17
N HIS A 48 -7.62 11.13 3.98
CA HIS A 48 -8.71 10.60 4.83
C HIS A 48 -9.59 9.55 4.13
N SER A 49 -9.29 9.19 2.89
CA SER A 49 -10.09 8.24 2.10
C SER A 49 -9.57 6.80 2.15
N ARG A 50 -8.37 6.60 2.66
CA ARG A 50 -7.71 5.30 2.71
C ARG A 50 -7.45 4.85 4.15
N THR A 51 -7.58 3.54 4.37
CA THR A 51 -7.00 2.84 5.52
C THR A 51 -5.70 2.18 5.09
N VAL A 52 -4.76 2.03 6.03
CA VAL A 52 -3.47 1.40 5.79
C VAL A 52 -3.24 0.35 6.87
N ILE A 53 -2.92 -0.87 6.43
CA ILE A 53 -2.47 -1.95 7.31
C ILE A 53 -1.03 -2.27 6.94
N GLU A 54 -0.14 -2.31 7.93
CA GLU A 54 1.23 -2.74 7.76
C GLU A 54 1.41 -4.15 8.32
N LEU A 55 1.93 -5.04 7.48
CA LEU A 55 2.27 -6.41 7.84
C LEU A 55 3.79 -6.56 7.80
N LYS A 56 4.36 -7.09 8.88
CA LYS A 56 5.79 -7.26 9.04
C LYS A 56 6.12 -8.65 9.59
N GLY A 57 7.03 -9.34 8.93
CA GLY A 57 7.53 -10.65 9.39
C GLY A 57 7.83 -11.59 8.22
N ASN A 58 8.34 -12.78 8.56
CA ASN A 58 8.81 -13.75 7.57
C ASN A 58 7.67 -14.46 6.81
N SER A 59 6.45 -14.49 7.36
CA SER A 59 5.29 -15.19 6.78
C SER A 59 4.36 -14.26 6.01
N VAL A 60 4.70 -12.98 5.82
CA VAL A 60 3.79 -11.99 5.23
C VAL A 60 3.36 -12.37 3.81
N LYS A 61 4.28 -12.83 2.98
CA LYS A 61 3.95 -13.28 1.62
C LYS A 61 3.00 -14.47 1.61
N GLU A 62 3.19 -15.43 2.51
CA GLU A 62 2.31 -16.60 2.63
C GLU A 62 0.90 -16.20 3.09
N ILE A 63 0.80 -15.24 4.02
CA ILE A 63 -0.47 -14.68 4.46
C ILE A 63 -1.19 -13.96 3.31
N LEU A 64 -0.48 -13.13 2.58
CA LEU A 64 -1.04 -12.40 1.44
C LEU A 64 -1.51 -13.32 0.30
N LYS A 65 -0.81 -14.41 0.04
CA LYS A 65 -1.21 -15.43 -0.94
C LYS A 65 -2.58 -16.04 -0.66
N LYS A 66 -3.01 -16.08 0.60
CA LYS A 66 -4.31 -16.66 0.98
C LYS A 66 -5.50 -15.90 0.40
N GLY A 67 -5.36 -14.62 0.13
CA GLY A 67 -6.47 -13.77 -0.35
C GLY A 67 -6.17 -12.92 -1.57
N CYS A 68 -4.93 -12.91 -2.05
CA CYS A 68 -4.46 -12.01 -3.10
C CYS A 68 -3.83 -12.79 -4.27
N PRO A 69 -4.37 -12.65 -5.49
CA PRO A 69 -3.90 -13.40 -6.67
C PRO A 69 -2.67 -12.75 -7.33
N ILE A 70 -1.62 -12.50 -6.56
CA ILE A 70 -0.34 -11.96 -7.04
C ILE A 70 0.75 -13.03 -6.92
N ASN A 71 1.67 -13.07 -7.88
CA ASN A 71 2.89 -13.86 -7.75
C ASN A 71 3.89 -13.18 -6.81
N PHE A 72 3.78 -13.46 -5.52
CA PHE A 72 4.68 -12.89 -4.50
C PHE A 72 6.13 -13.37 -4.60
N SER A 73 6.42 -14.44 -5.36
CA SER A 73 7.79 -14.88 -5.59
C SER A 73 8.60 -13.87 -6.40
N GLU A 74 7.93 -13.14 -7.29
CA GLU A 74 8.52 -12.08 -8.10
C GLU A 74 8.38 -10.68 -7.48
N PHE A 75 7.62 -10.57 -6.40
CA PHE A 75 7.39 -9.29 -5.72
C PHE A 75 8.60 -8.92 -4.83
N LYS A 76 9.25 -7.83 -5.18
CA LYS A 76 10.50 -7.38 -4.55
C LYS A 76 10.33 -6.05 -3.85
N LEU A 77 11.34 -5.66 -3.08
CA LEU A 77 11.43 -4.32 -2.48
C LEU A 77 11.20 -3.23 -3.52
N ASN A 78 10.41 -2.24 -3.16
CA ASN A 78 9.95 -1.15 -4.02
C ASN A 78 9.06 -1.57 -5.21
N ASN A 79 8.48 -2.75 -5.15
CA ASN A 79 7.37 -3.09 -6.03
C ASN A 79 6.05 -2.71 -5.37
N CYS A 80 5.10 -2.26 -6.18
CA CYS A 80 3.71 -2.04 -5.78
C CYS A 80 2.76 -2.67 -6.80
N ALA A 81 1.55 -2.97 -6.39
CA ALA A 81 0.52 -3.52 -7.27
C ALA A 81 -0.89 -3.19 -6.76
N ASN A 82 -1.82 -3.04 -7.69
CA ASN A 82 -3.24 -3.05 -7.40
C ASN A 82 -3.77 -4.48 -7.53
N SER A 83 -4.54 -4.91 -6.57
CA SER A 83 -5.11 -6.25 -6.52
C SER A 83 -6.35 -6.29 -5.63
N VAL A 84 -6.71 -7.48 -5.20
CA VAL A 84 -7.77 -7.71 -4.21
C VAL A 84 -7.23 -8.57 -3.06
N PHE A 85 -7.83 -8.43 -1.88
CA PHE A 85 -7.65 -9.36 -0.78
C PHE A 85 -9.05 -9.79 -0.30
N HIS A 86 -9.38 -11.06 -0.48
CA HIS A 86 -10.74 -11.58 -0.24
C HIS A 86 -11.86 -10.70 -0.82
N GLY A 87 -11.70 -10.24 -2.07
CA GLY A 87 -12.67 -9.41 -2.79
C GLY A 87 -12.61 -7.90 -2.48
N ILE A 88 -11.82 -7.47 -1.50
CA ILE A 88 -11.62 -6.05 -1.21
C ILE A 88 -10.50 -5.52 -2.10
N THR A 89 -10.78 -4.49 -2.87
CA THR A 89 -9.76 -3.83 -3.71
C THR A 89 -8.70 -3.18 -2.83
N ILE A 90 -7.43 -3.51 -3.11
CA ILE A 90 -6.28 -3.04 -2.36
C ILE A 90 -5.14 -2.56 -3.29
N THR A 91 -4.30 -1.71 -2.75
CA THR A 91 -2.96 -1.43 -3.30
C THR A 91 -1.93 -1.98 -2.33
N ILE A 92 -0.97 -2.73 -2.82
CA ILE A 92 0.12 -3.32 -2.02
C ILE A 92 1.42 -2.63 -2.35
N ASP A 93 2.20 -2.31 -1.34
CA ASP A 93 3.53 -1.71 -1.44
C ASP A 93 4.51 -2.47 -0.54
N MET A 94 5.58 -3.02 -1.11
CA MET A 94 6.65 -3.67 -0.34
C MET A 94 7.69 -2.63 0.06
N ILE A 95 7.75 -2.32 1.36
CA ILE A 95 8.58 -1.23 1.89
C ILE A 95 9.90 -1.69 2.50
N SER A 96 10.02 -2.98 2.82
CA SER A 96 11.25 -3.60 3.34
C SER A 96 11.29 -5.08 2.98
N ASP A 97 12.49 -5.60 2.80
CA ASP A 97 12.77 -7.03 2.56
C ASP A 97 13.44 -7.72 3.75
N SER A 98 13.91 -6.95 4.73
CA SER A 98 14.61 -7.50 5.91
C SER A 98 14.28 -6.71 7.20
N PRO A 99 13.24 -7.10 7.93
CA PRO A 99 12.23 -8.14 7.65
C PRO A 99 11.26 -7.73 6.55
N GLU A 100 10.66 -8.71 5.88
CA GLU A 100 9.63 -8.42 4.87
C GLU A 100 8.51 -7.59 5.47
N THR A 101 8.24 -6.46 4.85
CA THR A 101 7.22 -5.51 5.32
C THR A 101 6.41 -4.99 4.14
N PHE A 102 5.10 -5.13 4.25
CA PHE A 102 4.13 -4.68 3.25
C PHE A 102 3.15 -3.70 3.85
N ARG A 103 2.80 -2.68 3.08
CA ARG A 103 1.64 -1.82 3.34
C ARG A 103 0.53 -2.17 2.39
N ILE A 104 -0.67 -2.31 2.96
CA ILE A 104 -1.90 -2.57 2.21
C ILE A 104 -2.80 -1.37 2.39
N PHE A 105 -3.19 -0.77 1.29
CA PHE A 105 -4.11 0.36 1.25
C PHE A 105 -5.46 -0.09 0.72
N ALA A 106 -6.53 0.29 1.39
CA ALA A 106 -7.90 0.08 0.93
C ALA A 106 -8.74 1.35 1.12
N LEU A 107 -9.93 1.39 0.58
CA LEU A 107 -10.90 2.42 0.94
C LEU A 107 -11.18 2.36 2.45
N ARG A 108 -11.26 3.52 3.07
CA ARG A 108 -11.46 3.62 4.53
C ARG A 108 -12.69 2.87 5.02
N SER A 109 -13.77 2.87 4.24
CA SER A 109 -15.02 2.14 4.56
C SER A 109 -14.84 0.62 4.67
N PHE A 110 -13.80 0.05 4.06
CA PHE A 110 -13.47 -1.37 4.15
C PHE A 110 -12.42 -1.69 5.22
N GLY A 111 -12.01 -0.71 6.02
CA GLY A 111 -10.92 -0.85 6.99
C GLY A 111 -11.15 -1.99 7.97
N GLU A 112 -12.33 -2.08 8.56
CA GLU A 112 -12.69 -3.13 9.51
C GLU A 112 -12.72 -4.51 8.84
N SER A 113 -13.40 -4.63 7.70
CA SER A 113 -13.48 -5.88 6.93
C SER A 113 -12.11 -6.36 6.47
N LEU A 114 -11.24 -5.45 6.02
CA LEU A 114 -9.87 -5.78 5.64
C LEU A 114 -9.07 -6.25 6.84
N TYR A 115 -9.16 -5.54 7.97
CA TYR A 115 -8.47 -5.93 9.20
C TYR A 115 -8.87 -7.32 9.67
N HIS A 116 -10.16 -7.63 9.69
CA HIS A 116 -10.65 -8.96 10.03
C HIS A 116 -10.15 -10.04 9.06
N SER A 117 -10.20 -9.79 7.76
CA SER A 117 -9.73 -10.75 6.74
C SER A 117 -8.22 -11.02 6.87
N VAL A 118 -7.44 -9.99 7.13
CA VAL A 118 -5.99 -10.12 7.29
C VAL A 118 -5.63 -10.84 8.58
N THR A 119 -6.26 -10.48 9.70
CA THR A 119 -6.00 -11.13 11.00
C THR A 119 -6.45 -12.58 11.00
N ASP A 120 -7.57 -12.90 10.36
CA ASP A 120 -8.02 -14.28 10.16
C ASP A 120 -6.99 -15.10 9.36
N ALA A 121 -6.46 -14.54 8.29
CA ALA A 121 -5.39 -15.17 7.51
C ALA A 121 -4.09 -15.38 8.31
N CYS A 122 -3.85 -14.58 9.35
CA CYS A 122 -2.69 -14.69 10.23
C CYS A 122 -2.83 -15.76 11.33
N LEU A 123 -4.01 -16.31 11.59
CA LEU A 123 -4.26 -17.18 12.74
C LEU A 123 -3.36 -18.44 12.75
N GLU A 124 -3.03 -18.98 11.59
CA GLU A 124 -2.17 -20.16 11.46
C GLU A 124 -0.74 -19.90 11.96
N ASP A 125 -0.19 -18.74 11.64
CA ASP A 125 1.18 -18.33 11.99
C ASP A 125 1.23 -17.55 13.31
N GLY A 126 0.09 -17.05 13.79
CA GLY A 126 -0.02 -16.11 14.90
C GLY A 126 0.38 -14.69 14.49
N TYR A 127 -0.12 -13.70 15.22
CA TYR A 127 0.23 -12.30 14.99
C TYR A 127 0.19 -11.50 16.29
N ARG A 128 0.86 -10.35 16.27
CA ARG A 128 0.83 -9.35 17.33
C ARG A 128 0.45 -8.00 16.73
N GLY A 129 -0.66 -7.43 17.20
CA GLY A 129 -1.05 -6.06 16.89
C GLY A 129 -0.22 -5.05 17.70
N ILE A 130 0.16 -3.95 17.08
CA ILE A 130 0.88 -2.83 17.71
C ILE A 130 0.23 -1.50 17.30
#